data_77b5a68c9c95c11a510d776133a3169c
#
_entry.id   77b5a68c9c95c11a510d776133a3169c
#
_cell.length_a   1.000
_cell.length_b   1.000
_cell.length_c   1.000
_cell.angle_alpha   90.00
_cell.angle_beta   90.00
_cell.angle_gamma   90.00
#
_symmetry.space_group_name_H-M   'P 1'
#
loop_
_entity.id
_entity.type
_entity.pdbx_description
1 polymer ?
#
loop_
_entity_poly.entity_id
_entity_poly.type
_entity_poly.pdbx_seq_one_letter_code
_entity_poly.pdbx_strand_id
1 'polypeptide(L)'
;LNDGGASGWFDVAKQTTNHQGRTTMDDSTIIDFTGRDEVTDPLTDLLRKGARELLQTAVEAELDAFLAQFAERRTSDGRAAVVRNGHHPERAVQTGIGPVTVKVPKVRAKDGTPVTFRSALVPPYVRKAKSIEAALPWLYLKGISTGEMGSALKMLLGPEATGFSAKTISRLKGQWAAEYNDWRKADLSRDEWVYVWVDGIYSGLRSSDDRLCVLVVIGVNAQGEKHFLAIEDGVRESTQSWREVLLSLKARGLCAPKLATGDGAMGFWAALEEIFPTTRQQRCWMHKTGNVLNYLPKRSQPKAKKMLHDIWQAETREDAHAAFDLFIETFEAKYPRATECLSKDRDELLAFYNFPAQHWQSIRTSNPIESTFATIRHRTKRAKGCLSRDGMLHMMFKLGQCAEKSWRKLRGFAHLADVIQGVDFINGIKPSNQDQAAA
;
A
#
# COMPACT_ATOMS: atom_id res chain seq x y z
N LEU A 1 -3.67 -36.47 7.90
CA LEU A 1 -3.27 -36.24 9.29
C LEU A 1 -1.84 -35.76 9.29
N ASN A 2 -1.57 -34.54 9.06
CA ASN A 2 -0.51 -33.65 9.48
C ASN A 2 -0.39 -32.49 8.49
N ASP A 3 -1.11 -31.42 8.80
CA ASP A 3 -0.99 -30.14 8.11
C ASP A 3 0.32 -29.47 8.59
N GLY A 4 1.39 -29.57 7.80
CA GLY A 4 2.64 -28.86 7.97
C GLY A 4 2.60 -27.50 7.23
N GLY A 5 2.18 -26.45 7.94
CA GLY A 5 2.11 -25.09 7.40
C GLY A 5 3.49 -24.50 7.09
N ALA A 6 3.67 -24.02 5.88
CA ALA A 6 4.80 -23.22 5.45
C ALA A 6 4.73 -21.81 6.06
N SER A 7 5.39 -21.60 7.19
CA SER A 7 5.59 -20.25 7.77
C SER A 7 6.88 -20.18 8.59
N GLY A 8 8.03 -20.29 7.95
CA GLY A 8 9.29 -20.37 8.69
C GLY A 8 10.52 -19.74 8.04
N TRP A 9 10.41 -18.57 7.38
CA TRP A 9 11.57 -18.01 6.67
C TRP A 9 12.16 -16.72 7.27
N PHE A 10 11.79 -16.35 8.48
CA PHE A 10 12.44 -15.24 9.21
C PHE A 10 12.58 -15.53 10.69
N ASP A 11 13.25 -16.65 11.05
CA ASP A 11 13.81 -16.84 12.41
C ASP A 11 15.21 -17.42 12.31
N VAL A 12 16.16 -16.55 11.99
CA VAL A 12 17.58 -16.82 12.26
C VAL A 12 18.01 -15.89 13.39
N ALA A 13 17.80 -16.30 14.59
CA ALA A 13 18.57 -16.05 15.80
C ALA A 13 17.86 -16.66 17.01
N LYS A 14 18.00 -17.96 17.22
CA LYS A 14 17.88 -18.53 18.58
C LYS A 14 19.17 -19.25 18.89
N GLN A 15 20.01 -18.55 19.63
CA GLN A 15 21.08 -19.18 20.40
C GLN A 15 20.44 -20.05 21.48
N THR A 16 20.88 -21.29 21.48
CA THR A 16 20.70 -22.23 22.56
C THR A 16 21.42 -21.70 23.80
N THR A 17 20.70 -21.46 24.87
CA THR A 17 21.25 -21.51 26.24
C THR A 17 20.29 -22.24 27.15
N ASN A 18 20.82 -23.29 27.75
CA ASN A 18 20.21 -24.07 28.79
C ASN A 18 20.19 -23.30 30.13
N HIS A 19 19.13 -23.56 30.87
CA HIS A 19 18.98 -23.55 32.34
C HIS A 19 18.88 -22.23 33.13
N GLN A 20 17.70 -22.20 33.76
CA GLN A 20 17.45 -21.66 35.14
C GLN A 20 17.84 -20.20 35.39
N GLY A 21 16.81 -19.38 35.38
CA GLY A 21 16.82 -18.06 35.95
C GLY A 21 15.55 -17.34 35.63
N ARG A 22 14.62 -17.27 36.57
CA ARG A 22 13.59 -16.23 36.56
C ARG A 22 14.34 -14.90 36.52
N THR A 23 14.47 -14.35 35.32
CA THR A 23 14.87 -12.95 35.17
C THR A 23 13.58 -12.15 35.38
N THR A 24 13.42 -11.63 36.55
CA THR A 24 12.58 -10.46 36.78
C THR A 24 13.08 -9.42 35.77
N MET A 25 12.26 -9.02 34.82
CA MET A 25 12.55 -7.84 34.01
C MET A 25 12.69 -6.68 34.99
N ASP A 26 13.88 -6.12 35.00
CA ASP A 26 14.18 -4.93 35.77
C ASP A 26 13.30 -3.82 35.27
N ASP A 27 12.48 -3.23 36.12
CA ASP A 27 11.57 -2.11 35.82
C ASP A 27 12.29 -0.85 35.32
N SER A 28 13.64 -0.89 35.29
CA SER A 28 14.51 0.21 34.87
C SER A 28 14.61 0.45 33.36
N THR A 29 14.01 -0.42 32.51
CA THR A 29 14.02 -0.27 31.04
C THR A 29 12.74 0.28 30.44
N ILE A 30 11.74 0.58 31.25
CA ILE A 30 10.58 1.33 30.80
C ILE A 30 10.97 2.81 30.83
N ILE A 31 11.43 3.33 29.69
CA ILE A 31 11.57 4.77 29.52
C ILE A 31 10.16 5.36 29.57
N ASP A 32 9.81 5.89 30.73
CA ASP A 32 8.58 6.64 30.90
C ASP A 32 8.69 7.95 30.12
N PHE A 33 8.02 8.03 28.99
CA PHE A 33 7.95 9.23 28.16
C PHE A 33 6.99 10.28 28.74
N THR A 34 6.33 10.02 29.87
CA THR A 34 5.40 10.97 30.50
C THR A 34 6.12 12.16 31.16
N GLY A 35 7.44 12.08 31.40
CA GLY A 35 8.23 13.13 32.00
C GLY A 35 8.75 14.24 31.09
N ARG A 36 8.34 14.30 29.80
CA ARG A 36 8.66 15.40 28.89
C ARG A 36 7.55 16.44 28.79
N ASP A 37 6.93 16.77 29.90
CA ASP A 37 5.78 17.66 29.94
C ASP A 37 6.12 19.15 29.72
N GLU A 38 7.40 19.55 29.64
CA GLU A 38 7.78 20.95 29.37
C GLU A 38 9.05 21.06 28.54
N VAL A 39 9.02 20.61 27.30
CA VAL A 39 9.97 21.19 26.35
C VAL A 39 9.37 22.51 25.88
N THR A 40 9.65 23.58 26.61
CA THR A 40 9.42 24.95 26.13
C THR A 40 10.32 25.14 24.90
N ASP A 41 9.70 25.21 23.73
CA ASP A 41 10.38 25.53 22.48
C ASP A 41 10.09 27.00 22.13
N PRO A 42 11.01 27.94 22.45
CA PRO A 42 10.83 29.37 22.19
C PRO A 42 10.58 29.66 20.72
N LEU A 43 11.11 28.85 19.81
CA LEU A 43 10.88 28.99 18.36
C LEU A 43 9.43 28.70 18.01
N THR A 44 8.90 27.58 18.50
CA THR A 44 7.50 27.21 18.27
C THR A 44 6.54 28.22 18.88
N ASP A 45 6.84 28.79 20.05
CA ASP A 45 6.02 29.83 20.68
C ASP A 45 6.04 31.14 19.89
N LEU A 46 7.20 31.52 19.37
CA LEU A 46 7.31 32.68 18.47
C LEU A 46 6.53 32.48 17.18
N LEU A 47 6.63 31.29 16.57
CA LEU A 47 5.88 30.94 15.37
C LEU A 47 4.36 30.95 15.62
N ARG A 48 3.89 30.41 16.75
CA ARG A 48 2.47 30.47 17.15
C ARG A 48 1.98 31.90 17.33
N LYS A 49 2.79 32.76 17.99
CA LYS A 49 2.46 34.15 18.17
C LYS A 49 2.35 34.88 16.82
N GLY A 50 3.36 34.76 15.96
CA GLY A 50 3.35 35.36 14.62
C GLY A 50 2.19 34.82 13.75
N ALA A 51 1.90 33.52 13.80
CA ALA A 51 0.77 32.96 13.07
C ALA A 51 -0.59 33.47 13.55
N ARG A 52 -0.75 33.72 14.86
CA ARG A 52 -1.97 34.32 15.41
C ARG A 52 -2.15 35.75 14.91
N GLU A 53 -1.10 36.59 14.95
CA GLU A 53 -1.12 37.96 14.47
C GLU A 53 -1.42 38.05 12.98
N LEU A 54 -0.75 37.24 12.16
CA LEU A 54 -0.97 37.16 10.72
C LEU A 54 -2.39 36.72 10.36
N LEU A 55 -2.92 35.68 11.03
CA LEU A 55 -4.28 35.21 10.80
C LEU A 55 -5.31 36.27 11.21
N GLN A 56 -5.10 36.95 12.32
CA GLN A 56 -6.00 38.00 12.74
C GLN A 56 -6.02 39.16 11.73
N THR A 57 -4.84 39.60 11.27
CA THR A 57 -4.72 40.65 10.24
C THR A 57 -5.39 40.25 8.93
N ALA A 58 -5.20 39.01 8.50
CA ALA A 58 -5.81 38.49 7.28
C ALA A 58 -7.35 38.39 7.39
N VAL A 59 -7.89 37.97 8.53
CA VAL A 59 -9.35 37.93 8.78
C VAL A 59 -9.94 39.33 8.86
N GLU A 60 -9.23 40.30 9.44
CA GLU A 60 -9.67 41.71 9.42
C GLU A 60 -9.68 42.28 7.99
N ALA A 61 -8.67 42.00 7.18
CA ALA A 61 -8.65 42.41 5.76
C ALA A 61 -9.83 41.77 4.95
N GLU A 62 -10.18 40.49 5.22
CA GLU A 62 -11.38 39.89 4.64
C GLU A 62 -12.66 40.62 5.07
N LEU A 63 -12.74 41.05 6.34
CA LEU A 63 -13.87 41.84 6.84
C LEU A 63 -13.97 43.16 6.15
N ASP A 64 -12.84 43.90 6.02
CA ASP A 64 -12.82 45.22 5.37
C ASP A 64 -13.25 45.10 3.90
N ALA A 65 -12.76 44.11 3.17
CA ALA A 65 -13.20 43.81 1.80
C ALA A 65 -14.68 43.46 1.72
N PHE A 66 -15.19 42.74 2.71
CA PHE A 66 -16.59 42.41 2.80
C PHE A 66 -17.46 43.64 3.07
N LEU A 67 -17.06 44.51 4.01
CA LEU A 67 -17.79 45.73 4.33
C LEU A 67 -17.77 46.75 3.17
N ALA A 68 -16.70 46.81 2.38
CA ALA A 68 -16.60 47.65 1.19
C ALA A 68 -17.69 47.34 0.16
N GLN A 69 -18.16 46.08 0.06
CA GLN A 69 -19.27 45.70 -0.84
C GLN A 69 -20.61 46.36 -0.45
N PHE A 70 -20.72 46.88 0.77
CA PHE A 70 -21.91 47.55 1.31
C PHE A 70 -21.65 49.05 1.58
N ALA A 71 -20.58 49.63 1.03
CA ALA A 71 -20.18 51.02 1.35
C ALA A 71 -21.26 52.06 0.95
N GLU A 72 -21.97 51.81 -0.11
CA GLU A 72 -23.06 52.71 -0.61
C GLU A 72 -24.38 52.51 0.13
N ARG A 73 -24.53 51.41 0.86
CA ARG A 73 -25.76 51.07 1.57
C ARG A 73 -25.85 51.85 2.88
N ARG A 74 -26.82 52.78 2.91
CA ARG A 74 -27.06 53.69 4.04
C ARG A 74 -28.41 53.40 4.70
N THR A 75 -28.50 53.68 6.00
CA THR A 75 -29.76 53.76 6.72
C THR A 75 -30.49 55.09 6.38
N SER A 76 -31.76 55.24 6.76
CA SER A 76 -32.55 56.47 6.61
C SER A 76 -31.83 57.69 7.23
N ASP A 77 -30.97 57.48 8.23
CA ASP A 77 -30.18 58.50 8.92
C ASP A 77 -28.81 58.80 8.24
N GLY A 78 -28.59 58.26 7.03
CA GLY A 78 -27.33 58.45 6.29
C GLY A 78 -26.11 57.69 6.79
N ARG A 79 -26.27 56.84 7.84
CA ARG A 79 -25.18 56.03 8.42
C ARG A 79 -24.98 54.73 7.64
N ALA A 80 -23.81 54.09 7.75
CA ALA A 80 -23.56 52.81 7.17
C ALA A 80 -24.59 51.77 7.64
N ALA A 81 -25.27 51.10 6.69
CA ALA A 81 -26.31 50.12 7.01
C ALA A 81 -25.71 48.76 7.52
N VAL A 82 -24.52 48.39 7.04
CA VAL A 82 -23.82 47.18 7.48
C VAL A 82 -22.58 47.61 8.30
N VAL A 83 -22.48 47.10 9.51
CA VAL A 83 -21.42 47.50 10.44
C VAL A 83 -20.85 46.29 11.18
N ARG A 84 -19.61 46.43 11.65
CA ARG A 84 -18.99 45.44 12.57
C ARG A 84 -19.80 45.38 13.87
N ASN A 85 -19.96 44.15 14.40
CA ASN A 85 -20.76 43.90 15.61
C ASN A 85 -20.04 42.92 16.57
N GLY A 86 -18.85 43.26 17.01
CA GLY A 86 -18.03 42.47 17.90
C GLY A 86 -17.45 41.21 17.19
N HIS A 87 -17.25 40.14 17.95
CA HIS A 87 -16.62 38.90 17.45
C HIS A 87 -17.44 37.68 17.85
N HIS A 88 -17.23 36.57 17.13
CA HIS A 88 -17.61 35.25 17.61
C HIS A 88 -16.73 34.87 18.81
N PRO A 89 -17.17 33.89 19.62
CA PRO A 89 -16.31 33.33 20.65
C PRO A 89 -14.97 32.88 20.09
N GLU A 90 -13.91 33.14 20.84
CA GLU A 90 -12.58 32.69 20.50
C GLU A 90 -12.53 31.18 20.34
N ARG A 91 -11.81 30.70 19.34
CA ARG A 91 -11.65 29.25 19.10
C ARG A 91 -10.24 28.92 18.69
N ALA A 92 -9.76 27.76 19.11
CA ALA A 92 -8.49 27.22 18.69
C ALA A 92 -8.66 26.43 17.38
N VAL A 93 -7.76 26.66 16.43
CA VAL A 93 -7.58 25.87 15.21
C VAL A 93 -6.27 25.12 15.33
N GLN A 94 -6.33 23.80 15.29
CA GLN A 94 -5.15 22.95 15.35
C GLN A 94 -4.36 23.04 14.04
N THR A 95 -3.11 23.46 14.12
CA THR A 95 -2.19 23.61 12.98
C THR A 95 -0.95 22.73 13.16
N GLY A 96 -0.07 22.69 12.16
CA GLY A 96 1.20 21.97 12.22
C GLY A 96 2.21 22.49 13.25
N ILE A 97 1.99 23.71 13.76
CA ILE A 97 2.78 24.33 14.83
C ILE A 97 2.05 24.33 16.19
N GLY A 98 0.97 23.54 16.31
CA GLY A 98 0.10 23.51 17.49
C GLY A 98 -1.19 24.31 17.33
N PRO A 99 -1.95 24.50 18.42
CA PRO A 99 -3.20 25.24 18.38
C PRO A 99 -2.95 26.74 18.21
N VAL A 100 -3.63 27.34 17.24
CA VAL A 100 -3.65 28.80 17.02
C VAL A 100 -5.05 29.32 17.31
N THR A 101 -5.13 30.28 18.22
CA THR A 101 -6.40 30.87 18.62
C THR A 101 -6.81 31.99 17.67
N VAL A 102 -8.07 32.00 17.24
CA VAL A 102 -8.62 32.95 16.28
C VAL A 102 -9.92 33.54 16.76
N LYS A 103 -10.08 34.86 16.57
CA LYS A 103 -11.32 35.65 16.79
C LYS A 103 -11.88 36.07 15.44
N VAL A 104 -13.02 35.56 15.03
CA VAL A 104 -13.66 35.98 13.77
C VAL A 104 -14.68 37.08 14.07
N PRO A 105 -14.60 38.25 13.40
CA PRO A 105 -15.54 39.31 13.61
C PRO A 105 -16.94 38.99 13.13
N LYS A 106 -17.94 39.63 13.70
CA LYS A 106 -19.35 39.59 13.29
C LYS A 106 -19.74 40.87 12.61
N VAL A 107 -20.70 40.80 11.73
CA VAL A 107 -21.37 41.99 11.14
C VAL A 107 -22.84 42.00 11.52
N ARG A 108 -23.44 43.16 11.48
CA ARG A 108 -24.86 43.38 11.66
C ARG A 108 -25.35 44.40 10.63
N ALA A 109 -26.45 44.11 9.99
CA ALA A 109 -27.22 45.08 9.23
C ALA A 109 -28.21 45.81 10.15
N LYS A 110 -28.23 47.13 10.07
CA LYS A 110 -29.12 48.00 10.86
C LYS A 110 -30.49 48.18 10.21
N ASP A 111 -30.59 47.85 8.93
CA ASP A 111 -31.81 47.94 8.14
C ASP A 111 -32.68 46.68 8.16
N GLY A 112 -32.35 45.72 9.06
CA GLY A 112 -33.11 44.47 9.26
C GLY A 112 -32.85 43.38 8.23
N THR A 113 -31.98 43.59 7.24
CA THR A 113 -31.68 42.54 6.25
C THR A 113 -30.66 41.56 6.81
N PRO A 114 -30.78 40.26 6.49
CA PRO A 114 -29.82 39.26 6.97
C PRO A 114 -28.48 39.41 6.22
N VAL A 115 -27.44 39.82 6.95
CA VAL A 115 -26.07 39.90 6.46
C VAL A 115 -25.15 39.12 7.40
N THR A 116 -24.38 38.20 6.88
CA THR A 116 -23.47 37.36 7.66
C THR A 116 -22.09 37.35 7.02
N PHE A 117 -21.07 37.74 7.77
CA PHE A 117 -19.67 37.58 7.36
C PHE A 117 -19.20 36.16 7.66
N ARG A 118 -18.54 35.54 6.70
CA ARG A 118 -17.87 34.25 6.83
C ARG A 118 -16.47 34.37 6.27
N SER A 119 -15.46 34.24 7.13
CA SER A 119 -14.06 34.20 6.68
C SER A 119 -13.83 32.98 5.78
N ALA A 120 -13.17 33.16 4.66
CA ALA A 120 -12.73 32.10 3.77
C ALA A 120 -11.50 31.36 4.34
N LEU A 121 -10.62 32.11 5.04
CA LEU A 121 -9.43 31.55 5.70
C LEU A 121 -9.80 30.67 6.90
N VAL A 122 -10.79 31.10 7.69
CA VAL A 122 -11.23 30.40 8.90
C VAL A 122 -12.74 30.17 8.86
N PRO A 123 -13.23 29.29 7.97
CA PRO A 123 -14.67 28.99 7.86
C PRO A 123 -15.27 28.52 9.20
N PRO A 124 -16.59 28.70 9.39
CA PRO A 124 -17.29 28.11 10.53
C PRO A 124 -17.00 26.62 10.66
N TYR A 125 -16.83 26.13 11.90
CA TYR A 125 -16.56 24.72 12.23
C TYR A 125 -15.19 24.15 11.84
N VAL A 126 -14.31 24.89 11.15
CA VAL A 126 -12.91 24.45 10.96
C VAL A 126 -12.20 24.45 12.32
N ARG A 127 -11.79 23.26 12.75
CA ARG A 127 -11.03 23.04 13.99
C ARG A 127 -9.60 22.57 13.77
N LYS A 128 -9.27 22.22 12.52
CA LYS A 128 -7.96 21.67 12.13
C LYS A 128 -7.56 22.19 10.76
N ALA A 129 -6.27 22.42 10.57
CA ALA A 129 -5.71 22.65 9.23
C ALA A 129 -5.81 21.39 8.38
N LYS A 130 -5.96 21.55 7.05
CA LYS A 130 -6.04 20.43 6.10
C LYS A 130 -4.82 19.52 6.15
N SER A 131 -3.62 20.08 6.42
CA SER A 131 -2.38 19.30 6.58
C SER A 131 -2.45 18.31 7.75
N ILE A 132 -3.07 18.70 8.87
CA ILE A 132 -3.28 17.81 10.01
C ILE A 132 -4.30 16.74 9.68
N GLU A 133 -5.40 17.09 9.02
CA GLU A 133 -6.39 16.09 8.58
C GLU A 133 -5.77 15.05 7.63
N ALA A 134 -4.88 15.46 6.74
CA ALA A 134 -4.17 14.56 5.84
C ALA A 134 -3.12 13.68 6.55
N ALA A 135 -2.52 14.17 7.65
CA ALA A 135 -1.53 13.40 8.42
C ALA A 135 -2.16 12.27 9.26
N LEU A 136 -3.39 12.45 9.76
CA LEU A 136 -4.03 11.47 10.65
C LEU A 136 -4.16 10.05 10.05
N PRO A 137 -4.67 9.89 8.81
CA PRO A 137 -4.72 8.58 8.19
C PRO A 137 -3.34 7.94 8.08
N TRP A 138 -2.35 8.75 7.74
CA TRP A 138 -0.98 8.30 7.55
C TRP A 138 -0.35 7.80 8.86
N LEU A 139 -0.51 8.54 9.96
CA LEU A 139 -0.05 8.13 11.29
C LEU A 139 -0.71 6.82 11.73
N TYR A 140 -2.01 6.69 11.50
CA TYR A 140 -2.73 5.44 11.77
C TYR A 140 -2.19 4.27 10.95
N LEU A 141 -1.96 4.48 9.64
CA LEU A 141 -1.38 3.46 8.75
C LEU A 141 0.05 3.09 9.14
N LYS A 142 0.84 4.03 9.68
CA LYS A 142 2.21 3.79 10.15
C LYS A 142 2.30 3.11 11.53
N GLY A 143 1.20 2.88 12.21
CA GLY A 143 1.21 2.04 13.40
C GLY A 143 0.65 2.64 14.66
N ILE A 144 0.32 3.92 14.66
CA ILE A 144 -0.25 4.56 15.83
C ILE A 144 -1.69 4.10 16.00
N SER A 145 -2.00 3.48 17.14
CA SER A 145 -3.35 3.00 17.44
C SER A 145 -4.31 4.17 17.64
N THR A 146 -5.61 3.89 17.55
CA THR A 146 -6.65 4.90 17.79
C THR A 146 -6.54 5.49 19.20
N GLY A 147 -6.16 4.68 20.19
CA GLY A 147 -6.00 5.14 21.59
C GLY A 147 -4.75 5.97 21.81
N GLU A 148 -3.67 5.68 21.07
CA GLU A 148 -2.38 6.38 21.17
C GLU A 148 -2.30 7.63 20.29
N MET A 149 -3.25 7.82 19.38
CA MET A 149 -3.22 8.94 18.42
C MET A 149 -3.16 10.30 19.12
N GLY A 150 -3.93 10.46 20.20
CA GLY A 150 -3.92 11.69 20.99
C GLY A 150 -2.56 11.98 21.61
N SER A 151 -1.92 10.98 22.22
CA SER A 151 -0.59 11.11 22.81
C SER A 151 0.48 11.39 21.77
N ALA A 152 0.47 10.67 20.65
CA ALA A 152 1.41 10.90 19.55
C ALA A 152 1.31 12.32 18.97
N LEU A 153 0.10 12.84 18.84
CA LEU A 153 -0.10 14.20 18.33
C LEU A 153 0.25 15.28 19.35
N LYS A 154 0.01 15.04 20.64
CA LYS A 154 0.49 15.92 21.71
C LYS A 154 2.03 16.02 21.70
N MET A 155 2.72 14.89 21.48
CA MET A 155 4.18 14.87 21.37
C MET A 155 4.68 15.66 20.15
N LEU A 156 3.96 15.60 19.01
CA LEU A 156 4.35 16.27 17.76
C LEU A 156 3.97 17.75 17.72
N LEU A 157 2.82 18.13 18.29
CA LEU A 157 2.19 19.45 18.12
C LEU A 157 2.09 20.22 19.43
N GLY A 158 2.57 19.65 20.54
CA GLY A 158 2.54 20.24 21.88
C GLY A 158 1.38 19.73 22.74
N PRO A 159 1.46 19.90 24.08
CA PRO A 159 0.55 19.33 25.06
C PRO A 159 -0.91 19.80 24.91
N GLU A 160 -1.11 20.97 24.33
CA GLU A 160 -2.44 21.54 24.07
C GLU A 160 -3.11 21.02 22.80
N ALA A 161 -2.48 20.08 22.07
CA ALA A 161 -3.06 19.50 20.86
C ALA A 161 -4.37 18.77 21.18
N THR A 162 -5.47 19.23 20.59
CA THR A 162 -6.84 18.73 20.85
C THR A 162 -7.55 18.30 19.56
N GLY A 163 -8.71 17.66 19.72
CA GLY A 163 -9.58 17.33 18.57
C GLY A 163 -9.26 16.02 17.86
N PHE A 164 -8.54 15.10 18.51
CA PHE A 164 -8.18 13.79 17.99
C PHE A 164 -8.92 12.69 18.74
N SER A 165 -10.19 12.53 18.40
CA SER A 165 -11.03 11.51 19.05
C SER A 165 -11.08 10.20 18.24
N ALA A 166 -11.43 9.10 18.91
CA ALA A 166 -11.72 7.83 18.27
C ALA A 166 -12.77 7.97 17.15
N LYS A 167 -13.74 8.87 17.32
CA LYS A 167 -14.76 9.20 16.31
C LYS A 167 -14.15 9.73 15.00
N THR A 168 -13.08 10.52 15.08
CA THR A 168 -12.37 11.00 13.88
C THR A 168 -11.78 9.85 13.09
N ILE A 169 -11.15 8.89 13.75
CA ILE A 169 -10.58 7.70 13.10
C ILE A 169 -11.69 6.80 12.54
N SER A 170 -12.81 6.64 13.25
CA SER A 170 -13.96 5.88 12.74
C SER A 170 -14.53 6.50 11.45
N ARG A 171 -14.63 7.84 11.40
CA ARG A 171 -15.04 8.56 10.18
C ARG A 171 -14.07 8.32 9.02
N LEU A 172 -12.76 8.36 9.27
CA LEU A 172 -11.74 8.07 8.26
C LEU A 172 -11.85 6.64 7.72
N LYS A 173 -12.09 5.65 8.59
CA LYS A 173 -12.34 4.27 8.17
C LYS A 173 -13.56 4.16 7.25
N GLY A 174 -14.63 4.88 7.55
CA GLY A 174 -15.82 4.95 6.69
C GLY A 174 -15.52 5.55 5.31
N GLN A 175 -14.69 6.60 5.26
CA GLN A 175 -14.23 7.18 4.00
C GLN A 175 -13.38 6.18 3.19
N TRP A 176 -12.48 5.44 3.85
CA TRP A 176 -11.67 4.41 3.17
C TRP A 176 -12.51 3.27 2.62
N ALA A 177 -13.60 2.90 3.30
CA ALA A 177 -14.55 1.91 2.79
C ALA A 177 -15.23 2.39 1.51
N ALA A 178 -15.67 3.65 1.46
CA ALA A 178 -16.25 4.23 0.25
C ALA A 178 -15.24 4.28 -0.89
N GLU A 179 -14.03 4.81 -0.64
CA GLU A 179 -12.95 4.87 -1.64
C GLU A 179 -12.56 3.48 -2.16
N TYR A 180 -12.52 2.46 -1.29
CA TYR A 180 -12.26 1.08 -1.71
C TYR A 180 -13.36 0.55 -2.62
N ASN A 181 -14.64 0.80 -2.26
CA ASN A 181 -15.78 0.34 -3.05
C ASN A 181 -15.86 1.02 -4.43
N ASP A 182 -15.45 2.27 -4.53
CA ASP A 182 -15.35 2.99 -5.81
C ASP A 182 -14.17 2.46 -6.64
N TRP A 183 -13.00 2.29 -6.01
CA TRP A 183 -11.80 1.77 -6.68
C TRP A 183 -12.00 0.36 -7.22
N ARG A 184 -12.62 -0.55 -6.45
CA ARG A 184 -12.85 -1.93 -6.90
C ARG A 184 -13.82 -2.06 -8.08
N LYS A 185 -14.51 -0.97 -8.44
CA LYS A 185 -15.40 -0.88 -9.60
C LYS A 185 -14.82 -0.02 -10.73
N ALA A 186 -13.63 0.53 -10.52
CA ALA A 186 -13.01 1.42 -11.50
C ALA A 186 -12.79 0.71 -12.83
N ASP A 187 -13.02 1.43 -13.92
CA ASP A 187 -12.81 0.98 -15.29
C ASP A 187 -11.32 0.76 -15.57
N LEU A 188 -10.98 -0.41 -16.07
CA LEU A 188 -9.61 -0.81 -16.43
C LEU A 188 -9.36 -0.78 -17.95
N SER A 189 -10.40 -0.54 -18.76
CA SER A 189 -10.31 -0.58 -20.22
C SER A 189 -9.49 0.58 -20.82
N ARG A 190 -9.21 1.62 -20.01
CA ARG A 190 -8.46 2.80 -20.44
C ARG A 190 -6.97 2.56 -20.61
N ASP A 191 -6.46 1.51 -19.93
CA ASP A 191 -5.06 1.13 -19.95
C ASP A 191 -4.91 -0.26 -20.57
N GLU A 192 -3.82 -0.46 -21.29
CA GLU A 192 -3.43 -1.79 -21.76
C GLU A 192 -2.52 -2.43 -20.73
N TRP A 193 -3.04 -3.46 -20.04
CA TRP A 193 -2.34 -4.20 -18.98
C TRP A 193 -1.53 -5.34 -19.57
N VAL A 194 -0.21 -5.22 -19.53
CA VAL A 194 0.70 -6.12 -20.24
C VAL A 194 1.09 -7.32 -19.40
N TYR A 195 1.49 -7.09 -18.15
CA TYR A 195 1.84 -8.15 -17.19
C TYR A 195 1.04 -8.02 -15.92
N VAL A 196 0.80 -9.15 -15.26
CA VAL A 196 0.19 -9.18 -13.93
C VAL A 196 1.00 -10.04 -12.97
N TRP A 197 1.07 -9.63 -11.71
CA TRP A 197 1.59 -10.41 -10.59
C TRP A 197 0.42 -10.74 -9.67
N VAL A 198 0.39 -11.97 -9.19
CA VAL A 198 -0.66 -12.46 -8.30
C VAL A 198 -0.07 -13.15 -7.07
N ASP A 199 -0.72 -12.95 -5.92
CA ASP A 199 -0.32 -13.61 -4.67
C ASP A 199 -1.50 -13.65 -3.70
N GLY A 200 -1.50 -14.66 -2.81
CA GLY A 200 -2.42 -14.80 -1.70
C GLY A 200 -1.75 -14.46 -0.37
N ILE A 201 -2.30 -13.49 0.36
CA ILE A 201 -1.71 -13.00 1.59
C ILE A 201 -2.56 -13.42 2.78
N TYR A 202 -1.97 -14.23 3.66
CA TYR A 202 -2.65 -14.65 4.89
C TYR A 202 -2.37 -13.67 6.04
N SER A 203 -3.42 -13.19 6.67
CA SER A 203 -3.34 -12.30 7.85
C SER A 203 -4.29 -12.76 8.95
N GLY A 204 -3.82 -12.79 10.20
CA GLY A 204 -4.67 -13.13 11.35
C GLY A 204 -5.68 -12.02 11.65
N LEU A 205 -6.90 -12.42 12.00
CA LEU A 205 -7.93 -11.55 12.55
C LEU A 205 -7.87 -11.59 14.08
N ARG A 206 -8.09 -10.46 14.73
CA ARG A 206 -8.03 -10.36 16.20
C ARG A 206 -9.23 -11.00 16.91
N SER A 207 -10.33 -11.14 16.20
CA SER A 207 -11.61 -11.61 16.72
C SER A 207 -11.89 -13.10 16.51
N SER A 208 -11.05 -13.78 15.73
CA SER A 208 -11.22 -15.21 15.42
C SER A 208 -9.87 -15.87 15.17
N ASP A 209 -9.79 -17.19 15.37
CA ASP A 209 -8.64 -18.00 14.98
C ASP A 209 -8.51 -18.13 13.45
N ASP A 210 -9.47 -17.59 12.71
CA ASP A 210 -9.49 -17.60 11.25
C ASP A 210 -8.41 -16.67 10.67
N ARG A 211 -7.76 -17.15 9.63
CA ARG A 211 -6.86 -16.33 8.81
C ARG A 211 -7.65 -15.76 7.63
N LEU A 212 -7.57 -14.46 7.46
CA LEU A 212 -8.02 -13.81 6.25
C LEU A 212 -7.03 -14.12 5.13
N CYS A 213 -7.52 -14.66 4.02
CA CYS A 213 -6.77 -14.77 2.77
C CYS A 213 -7.13 -13.57 1.89
N VAL A 214 -6.16 -12.72 1.59
CA VAL A 214 -6.36 -11.59 0.69
C VAL A 214 -5.70 -11.89 -0.64
N LEU A 215 -6.49 -11.93 -1.70
CA LEU A 215 -6.04 -12.14 -3.07
C LEU A 215 -5.65 -10.80 -3.68
N VAL A 216 -4.44 -10.73 -4.18
CA VAL A 216 -3.85 -9.48 -4.69
C VAL A 216 -3.44 -9.65 -6.14
N VAL A 217 -3.80 -8.67 -6.96
CA VAL A 217 -3.36 -8.56 -8.36
C VAL A 217 -2.73 -7.19 -8.56
N ILE A 218 -1.48 -7.16 -9.03
CA ILE A 218 -0.78 -5.96 -9.50
C ILE A 218 -0.61 -6.09 -11.01
N GLY A 219 -0.97 -5.05 -11.75
CA GLY A 219 -0.73 -4.95 -13.18
C GLY A 219 0.31 -3.91 -13.53
N VAL A 220 0.94 -4.07 -14.69
CA VAL A 220 1.75 -3.02 -15.34
C VAL A 220 1.11 -2.64 -16.66
N ASN A 221 0.91 -1.33 -16.86
CA ASN A 221 0.34 -0.79 -18.08
C ASN A 221 1.40 -0.58 -19.19
N ALA A 222 0.96 -0.18 -20.37
CA ALA A 222 1.83 0.09 -21.52
C ALA A 222 2.90 1.18 -21.25
N GLN A 223 2.67 2.07 -20.30
CA GLN A 223 3.58 3.13 -19.87
C GLN A 223 4.60 2.64 -18.82
N GLY A 224 4.53 1.37 -18.44
CA GLY A 224 5.41 0.75 -17.46
C GLY A 224 5.05 1.07 -16.00
N GLU A 225 3.90 1.68 -15.77
CA GLU A 225 3.41 2.02 -14.44
C GLU A 225 2.72 0.80 -13.82
N LYS A 226 2.97 0.59 -12.53
CA LYS A 226 2.41 -0.53 -11.80
C LYS A 226 1.25 -0.05 -10.94
N HIS A 227 0.14 -0.79 -10.97
CA HIS A 227 -1.05 -0.46 -10.21
C HIS A 227 -1.66 -1.70 -9.56
N PHE A 228 -2.27 -1.52 -8.40
CA PHE A 228 -3.14 -2.55 -7.86
C PHE A 228 -4.41 -2.66 -8.72
N LEU A 229 -4.71 -3.85 -9.19
CA LEU A 229 -5.93 -4.15 -9.94
C LEU A 229 -7.00 -4.79 -9.07
N ALA A 230 -6.57 -5.64 -8.10
CA ALA A 230 -7.45 -6.25 -7.11
C ALA A 230 -6.76 -6.39 -5.76
N ILE A 231 -7.52 -6.21 -4.69
CA ILE A 231 -7.23 -6.55 -3.30
C ILE A 231 -8.56 -7.08 -2.75
N GLU A 232 -8.79 -8.39 -2.80
CA GLU A 232 -10.08 -8.99 -2.51
C GLU A 232 -9.97 -10.05 -1.42
N ASP A 233 -11.05 -10.23 -0.66
CA ASP A 233 -11.15 -11.31 0.32
C ASP A 233 -11.40 -12.65 -0.38
N GLY A 234 -10.59 -13.65 -0.09
CA GLY A 234 -10.78 -15.03 -0.53
C GLY A 234 -10.96 -15.98 0.64
N VAL A 235 -11.78 -17.00 0.45
CA VAL A 235 -11.90 -18.05 1.46
C VAL A 235 -10.56 -18.78 1.63
N ARG A 236 -9.85 -18.96 0.54
CA ARG A 236 -8.46 -19.48 0.39
C ARG A 236 -7.98 -19.07 -0.99
N GLU A 237 -6.76 -19.43 -1.35
CA GLU A 237 -6.26 -19.34 -2.74
C GLU A 237 -6.90 -20.44 -3.64
N SER A 238 -8.21 -20.64 -3.49
CA SER A 238 -8.96 -21.64 -4.26
C SER A 238 -9.21 -21.17 -5.69
N THR A 239 -9.40 -22.10 -6.60
CA THR A 239 -9.78 -21.82 -8.00
C THR A 239 -11.04 -20.95 -8.06
N GLN A 240 -12.03 -21.22 -7.21
CA GLN A 240 -13.27 -20.44 -7.18
C GLN A 240 -13.03 -18.98 -6.77
N SER A 241 -12.24 -18.75 -5.71
CA SER A 241 -11.94 -17.36 -5.26
C SER A 241 -11.17 -16.60 -6.34
N TRP A 242 -10.20 -17.22 -6.99
CA TRP A 242 -9.46 -16.58 -8.09
C TRP A 242 -10.33 -16.36 -9.34
N ARG A 243 -11.25 -17.30 -9.64
CA ARG A 243 -12.22 -17.13 -10.73
C ARG A 243 -13.07 -15.87 -10.53
N GLU A 244 -13.58 -15.64 -9.33
CA GLU A 244 -14.37 -14.44 -8.99
C GLU A 244 -13.56 -13.14 -9.17
N VAL A 245 -12.31 -13.14 -8.74
CA VAL A 245 -11.39 -11.99 -8.93
C VAL A 245 -11.16 -11.73 -10.41
N LEU A 246 -10.81 -12.76 -11.20
CA LEU A 246 -10.51 -12.60 -12.62
C LEU A 246 -11.75 -12.21 -13.44
N LEU A 247 -12.93 -12.76 -13.12
CA LEU A 247 -14.20 -12.34 -13.75
C LEU A 247 -14.53 -10.88 -13.42
N SER A 248 -14.32 -10.45 -12.19
CA SER A 248 -14.48 -9.05 -11.79
C SER A 248 -13.55 -8.12 -12.58
N LEU A 249 -12.28 -8.49 -12.71
CA LEU A 249 -11.29 -7.73 -13.49
C LEU A 249 -11.68 -7.67 -14.98
N LYS A 250 -12.11 -8.79 -15.55
CA LYS A 250 -12.59 -8.87 -16.94
C LYS A 250 -13.82 -7.98 -17.17
N ALA A 251 -14.78 -8.02 -16.25
CA ALA A 251 -15.97 -7.17 -16.29
C ALA A 251 -15.64 -5.66 -16.20
N ARG A 252 -14.53 -5.32 -15.55
CA ARG A 252 -13.99 -3.94 -15.47
C ARG A 252 -13.17 -3.55 -16.71
N GLY A 253 -13.03 -4.43 -17.70
CA GLY A 253 -12.34 -4.13 -18.95
C GLY A 253 -10.88 -4.62 -19.01
N LEU A 254 -10.41 -5.44 -18.06
CA LEU A 254 -9.11 -6.08 -18.18
C LEU A 254 -9.11 -7.05 -19.38
N CYS A 255 -8.28 -6.78 -20.37
CA CYS A 255 -7.96 -7.72 -21.45
C CYS A 255 -6.96 -8.77 -20.97
N ALA A 256 -6.81 -9.88 -21.72
CA ALA A 256 -5.85 -10.94 -21.39
C ALA A 256 -4.42 -10.39 -21.33
N PRO A 257 -3.76 -10.39 -20.15
CA PRO A 257 -2.37 -9.97 -20.05
C PRO A 257 -1.46 -10.89 -20.85
N LYS A 258 -0.29 -10.42 -21.29
CA LYS A 258 0.67 -11.24 -22.03
C LYS A 258 1.35 -12.27 -21.11
N LEU A 259 1.52 -11.95 -19.83
CA LEU A 259 2.13 -12.83 -18.83
C LEU A 259 1.49 -12.62 -17.45
N ALA A 260 1.26 -13.71 -16.75
CA ALA A 260 0.90 -13.72 -15.33
C ALA A 260 1.98 -14.41 -14.50
N THR A 261 2.46 -13.78 -13.42
CA THR A 261 3.48 -14.31 -12.51
C THR A 261 2.91 -14.57 -11.13
N GLY A 262 3.09 -15.78 -10.58
CA GLY A 262 2.62 -16.15 -9.25
C GLY A 262 3.23 -17.42 -8.69
N ASP A 263 2.84 -17.82 -7.47
CA ASP A 263 3.25 -19.11 -6.90
C ASP A 263 2.59 -20.28 -7.65
N GLY A 264 3.28 -21.42 -7.73
CA GLY A 264 2.80 -22.64 -8.41
C GLY A 264 1.68 -23.39 -7.69
N ALA A 265 1.47 -23.14 -6.40
CA ALA A 265 0.52 -23.88 -5.57
C ALA A 265 -0.91 -23.30 -5.55
N MET A 266 -1.16 -22.19 -6.24
CA MET A 266 -2.44 -21.49 -6.22
C MET A 266 -3.47 -22.08 -7.18
N GLY A 267 -4.75 -22.04 -6.80
CA GLY A 267 -5.88 -22.30 -7.70
C GLY A 267 -6.05 -21.24 -8.81
N PHE A 268 -5.20 -20.20 -8.79
CA PHE A 268 -5.16 -19.13 -9.79
C PHE A 268 -4.96 -19.64 -11.21
N TRP A 269 -4.10 -20.63 -11.40
CA TRP A 269 -3.71 -21.09 -12.73
C TRP A 269 -4.87 -21.73 -13.49
N ALA A 270 -5.66 -22.56 -12.80
CA ALA A 270 -6.87 -23.12 -13.39
C ALA A 270 -7.92 -22.04 -13.73
N ALA A 271 -8.08 -21.04 -12.89
CA ALA A 271 -8.96 -19.91 -13.16
C ALA A 271 -8.45 -19.03 -14.31
N LEU A 272 -7.14 -18.82 -14.40
CA LEU A 272 -6.52 -18.05 -15.49
C LEU A 272 -6.73 -18.74 -16.86
N GLU A 273 -6.52 -20.05 -16.93
CA GLU A 273 -6.71 -20.82 -18.15
C GLU A 273 -8.16 -20.77 -18.65
N GLU A 274 -9.12 -20.77 -17.73
CA GLU A 274 -10.54 -20.66 -18.06
C GLU A 274 -10.91 -19.25 -18.58
N ILE A 275 -10.38 -18.17 -17.97
CA ILE A 275 -10.84 -16.80 -18.21
C ILE A 275 -9.97 -16.06 -19.24
N PHE A 276 -8.66 -16.30 -19.21
CA PHE A 276 -7.65 -15.69 -20.07
C PHE A 276 -6.68 -16.73 -20.63
N PRO A 277 -7.15 -17.68 -21.48
CA PRO A 277 -6.36 -18.83 -21.96
C PRO A 277 -5.11 -18.43 -22.77
N THR A 278 -5.07 -17.23 -23.32
CA THR A 278 -3.91 -16.74 -24.10
C THR A 278 -2.81 -16.15 -23.23
N THR A 279 -3.04 -15.95 -21.93
CA THR A 279 -2.06 -15.42 -21.01
C THR A 279 -0.99 -16.46 -20.70
N ARG A 280 0.28 -16.16 -20.96
CA ARG A 280 1.39 -17.04 -20.58
C ARG A 280 1.54 -17.12 -19.07
N GLN A 281 1.86 -18.30 -18.57
CA GLN A 281 2.05 -18.56 -17.14
C GLN A 281 3.54 -18.51 -16.80
N GLN A 282 3.90 -17.78 -15.76
CA GLN A 282 5.24 -17.74 -15.18
C GLN A 282 5.17 -18.14 -13.70
N ARG A 283 5.84 -19.20 -13.34
CA ARG A 283 5.99 -19.55 -11.90
C ARG A 283 7.06 -18.70 -11.25
N CYS A 284 6.77 -18.23 -10.04
CA CYS A 284 7.70 -17.41 -9.27
C CYS A 284 8.92 -18.24 -8.83
N TRP A 285 10.11 -17.87 -9.28
CA TRP A 285 11.35 -18.53 -8.92
C TRP A 285 11.67 -18.48 -7.43
N MET A 286 11.25 -17.42 -6.71
CA MET A 286 11.47 -17.32 -5.27
C MET A 286 10.67 -18.38 -4.51
N HIS A 287 9.36 -18.49 -4.81
CA HIS A 287 8.51 -19.52 -4.22
C HIS A 287 8.96 -20.94 -4.64
N LYS A 288 9.27 -21.14 -5.91
CA LYS A 288 9.75 -22.44 -6.40
C LYS A 288 11.04 -22.85 -5.70
N THR A 289 12.01 -21.95 -5.57
CA THR A 289 13.25 -22.20 -4.84
C THR A 289 12.95 -22.62 -3.40
N GLY A 290 12.08 -21.90 -2.70
CA GLY A 290 11.65 -22.27 -1.35
C GLY A 290 11.05 -23.66 -1.28
N ASN A 291 10.11 -23.97 -2.20
CA ASN A 291 9.42 -25.25 -2.25
C ASN A 291 10.39 -26.42 -2.51
N VAL A 292 11.33 -26.26 -3.43
CA VAL A 292 12.36 -27.28 -3.70
C VAL A 292 13.27 -27.50 -2.49
N LEU A 293 13.73 -26.42 -1.86
CA LEU A 293 14.62 -26.50 -0.69
C LEU A 293 13.93 -27.15 0.51
N ASN A 294 12.60 -27.08 0.65
CA ASN A 294 11.86 -27.74 1.71
C ASN A 294 11.95 -29.30 1.65
N TYR A 295 12.22 -29.85 0.46
CA TYR A 295 12.46 -31.30 0.30
C TYR A 295 13.91 -31.72 0.51
N LEU A 296 14.81 -30.77 0.84
CA LEU A 296 16.23 -31.02 1.01
C LEU A 296 16.67 -30.78 2.47
N PRO A 297 17.57 -31.63 3.02
CA PRO A 297 18.13 -31.38 4.33
C PRO A 297 18.98 -30.10 4.33
N LYS A 298 19.02 -29.41 5.46
CA LYS A 298 19.69 -28.09 5.60
C LYS A 298 21.12 -28.05 5.04
N ARG A 299 21.89 -29.15 5.22
CA ARG A 299 23.27 -29.26 4.71
C ARG A 299 23.37 -29.23 3.17
N SER A 300 22.34 -29.68 2.45
CA SER A 300 22.33 -29.71 0.99
C SER A 300 21.72 -28.45 0.38
N GLN A 301 20.99 -27.65 1.16
CA GLN A 301 20.30 -26.46 0.68
C GLN A 301 21.22 -25.40 0.07
N PRO A 302 22.42 -25.09 0.62
CA PRO A 302 23.30 -24.09 0.01
C PRO A 302 23.74 -24.45 -1.41
N LYS A 303 24.11 -25.73 -1.64
CA LYS A 303 24.46 -26.25 -2.98
C LYS A 303 23.27 -26.18 -3.93
N ALA A 304 22.11 -26.68 -3.49
CA ALA A 304 20.89 -26.67 -4.28
C ALA A 304 20.44 -25.24 -4.63
N LYS A 305 20.50 -24.31 -3.68
CA LYS A 305 20.17 -22.90 -3.91
C LYS A 305 21.06 -22.27 -4.97
N LYS A 306 22.36 -22.56 -4.95
CA LYS A 306 23.30 -22.07 -5.97
C LYS A 306 22.91 -22.63 -7.34
N MET A 307 22.71 -23.93 -7.47
CA MET A 307 22.34 -24.56 -8.75
C MET A 307 20.99 -24.08 -9.27
N LEU A 308 19.97 -23.87 -8.39
CA LEU A 308 18.72 -23.24 -8.79
C LEU A 308 18.93 -21.82 -9.30
N HIS A 309 19.84 -21.07 -8.69
CA HIS A 309 20.21 -19.72 -9.10
C HIS A 309 20.87 -19.71 -10.49
N ASP A 310 21.72 -20.70 -10.76
CA ASP A 310 22.40 -20.85 -12.06
C ASP A 310 21.36 -21.08 -13.19
N ILE A 311 20.23 -21.77 -12.92
CA ILE A 311 19.17 -21.98 -13.91
C ILE A 311 18.53 -20.65 -14.34
N TRP A 312 18.04 -19.85 -13.38
CA TRP A 312 17.27 -18.67 -13.72
C TRP A 312 18.12 -17.42 -13.96
N GLN A 313 19.44 -17.53 -13.79
CA GLN A 313 20.41 -16.51 -14.22
C GLN A 313 21.11 -16.85 -15.52
N ALA A 314 20.89 -18.00 -16.12
CA ALA A 314 21.45 -18.37 -17.40
C ALA A 314 21.12 -17.30 -18.48
N GLU A 315 22.07 -17.04 -19.36
CA GLU A 315 21.92 -16.02 -20.42
C GLU A 315 20.97 -16.47 -21.51
N THR A 316 20.96 -17.78 -21.78
CA THR A 316 20.11 -18.40 -22.81
C THR A 316 19.16 -19.43 -22.18
N ARG A 317 18.08 -19.71 -22.89
CA ARG A 317 17.12 -20.76 -22.50
C ARG A 317 17.76 -22.14 -22.55
N GLU A 318 18.66 -22.35 -23.52
CA GLU A 318 19.42 -23.60 -23.70
C GLU A 318 20.31 -23.84 -22.49
N ASP A 319 21.09 -22.84 -22.05
CA ASP A 319 21.93 -22.93 -20.86
C ASP A 319 21.07 -23.17 -19.59
N ALA A 320 19.90 -22.52 -19.50
CA ALA A 320 18.97 -22.77 -18.42
C ALA A 320 18.48 -24.21 -18.40
N HIS A 321 18.18 -24.80 -19.54
CA HIS A 321 17.81 -26.22 -19.65
C HIS A 321 18.96 -27.13 -19.23
N ALA A 322 20.20 -26.84 -19.65
CA ALA A 322 21.38 -27.62 -19.26
C ALA A 322 21.63 -27.53 -17.73
N ALA A 323 21.52 -26.34 -17.14
CA ALA A 323 21.61 -26.18 -15.69
C ALA A 323 20.48 -26.89 -14.93
N PHE A 324 19.29 -26.93 -15.52
CA PHE A 324 18.13 -27.63 -14.98
C PHE A 324 18.37 -29.15 -14.97
N ASP A 325 18.86 -29.71 -16.06
CA ASP A 325 19.17 -31.15 -16.17
C ASP A 325 20.31 -31.54 -15.21
N LEU A 326 21.31 -30.71 -15.07
CA LEU A 326 22.39 -30.91 -14.08
C LEU A 326 21.87 -30.92 -12.64
N PHE A 327 20.87 -30.09 -12.32
CA PHE A 327 20.23 -30.11 -11.01
C PHE A 327 19.50 -31.45 -10.78
N ILE A 328 18.75 -31.91 -11.76
CA ILE A 328 18.02 -33.19 -11.68
C ILE A 328 19.00 -34.33 -11.48
N GLU A 329 20.02 -34.45 -12.33
CA GLU A 329 21.05 -35.48 -12.24
C GLU A 329 21.74 -35.50 -10.86
N THR A 330 22.01 -34.31 -10.30
CA THR A 330 22.69 -34.19 -9.01
C THR A 330 21.82 -34.65 -7.83
N PHE A 331 20.51 -34.46 -7.89
CA PHE A 331 19.63 -34.62 -6.71
C PHE A 331 18.61 -35.76 -6.82
N GLU A 332 18.28 -36.25 -8.02
CA GLU A 332 17.18 -37.20 -8.26
C GLU A 332 17.35 -38.52 -7.51
N ALA A 333 18.55 -39.12 -7.58
CA ALA A 333 18.79 -40.42 -6.93
C ALA A 333 18.57 -40.38 -5.41
N LYS A 334 18.75 -39.24 -4.78
CA LYS A 334 18.69 -39.11 -3.32
C LYS A 334 17.48 -38.31 -2.82
N TYR A 335 16.98 -37.40 -3.64
CA TYR A 335 15.90 -36.47 -3.29
C TYR A 335 14.87 -36.31 -4.44
N PRO A 336 14.22 -37.41 -4.87
CA PRO A 336 13.33 -37.40 -6.05
C PRO A 336 12.16 -36.42 -5.91
N ARG A 337 11.66 -36.17 -4.69
CA ARG A 337 10.60 -35.20 -4.46
C ARG A 337 11.04 -33.75 -4.73
N ALA A 338 12.33 -33.44 -4.51
CA ALA A 338 12.85 -32.11 -4.81
C ALA A 338 12.97 -31.87 -6.31
N THR A 339 13.43 -32.89 -7.06
CA THR A 339 13.54 -32.84 -8.53
C THR A 339 12.17 -32.84 -9.18
N GLU A 340 11.23 -33.68 -8.75
CA GLU A 340 9.84 -33.68 -9.20
C GLU A 340 9.16 -32.33 -8.96
N CYS A 341 9.35 -31.75 -7.76
CA CYS A 341 8.83 -30.41 -7.46
C CYS A 341 9.34 -29.33 -8.42
N LEU A 342 10.60 -29.45 -8.87
CA LEU A 342 11.19 -28.52 -9.85
C LEU A 342 10.67 -28.80 -11.25
N SER A 343 10.71 -30.09 -11.69
CA SER A 343 10.48 -30.49 -13.09
C SER A 343 9.06 -30.28 -13.58
N LYS A 344 8.07 -30.40 -12.70
CA LYS A 344 6.66 -30.29 -13.07
C LYS A 344 6.24 -28.92 -13.62
N ASP A 345 7.00 -27.86 -13.36
CA ASP A 345 6.72 -26.50 -13.83
C ASP A 345 7.88 -25.96 -14.69
N ARG A 346 8.62 -26.84 -15.38
CA ARG A 346 9.84 -26.48 -16.13
C ARG A 346 9.58 -25.40 -17.18
N ASP A 347 8.54 -25.55 -17.97
CA ASP A 347 8.21 -24.63 -19.06
C ASP A 347 7.74 -23.27 -18.51
N GLU A 348 6.89 -23.29 -17.48
CA GLU A 348 6.37 -22.08 -16.85
C GLU A 348 7.45 -21.33 -16.05
N LEU A 349 8.47 -22.04 -15.56
CA LEU A 349 9.61 -21.42 -14.90
C LEU A 349 10.52 -20.67 -15.89
N LEU A 350 10.60 -21.12 -17.14
CA LEU A 350 11.44 -20.57 -18.19
C LEU A 350 10.67 -19.70 -19.18
N ALA A 351 9.38 -19.41 -18.94
CA ALA A 351 8.56 -18.62 -19.84
C ALA A 351 9.10 -17.19 -20.04
N PHE A 352 9.80 -16.63 -19.05
CA PHE A 352 10.35 -15.27 -19.11
C PHE A 352 11.38 -15.06 -20.23
N TYR A 353 12.02 -16.12 -20.74
CA TYR A 353 12.97 -16.02 -21.87
C TYR A 353 12.32 -15.54 -23.17
N ASN A 354 11.01 -15.66 -23.30
CA ASN A 354 10.24 -15.15 -24.45
C ASN A 354 9.85 -13.66 -24.32
N PHE A 355 10.40 -12.96 -23.33
CA PHE A 355 10.14 -11.55 -23.08
C PHE A 355 11.45 -10.77 -23.01
N PRO A 356 11.44 -9.42 -23.18
CA PRO A 356 12.66 -8.61 -23.18
C PRO A 356 13.54 -8.88 -21.96
N ALA A 357 14.85 -9.04 -22.16
CA ALA A 357 15.80 -9.35 -21.08
C ALA A 357 15.76 -8.31 -19.95
N GLN A 358 15.48 -7.04 -20.27
CA GLN A 358 15.34 -5.96 -19.30
C GLN A 358 14.16 -6.18 -18.33
N HIS A 359 13.14 -6.97 -18.74
CA HIS A 359 11.97 -7.27 -17.92
C HIS A 359 12.19 -8.46 -16.97
N TRP A 360 13.13 -9.37 -17.27
CA TRP A 360 13.31 -10.64 -16.59
C TRP A 360 13.37 -10.53 -15.07
N GLN A 361 14.14 -9.57 -14.56
CA GLN A 361 14.26 -9.36 -13.11
C GLN A 361 12.92 -9.11 -12.45
N SER A 362 11.98 -8.48 -13.14
CA SER A 362 10.68 -8.13 -12.62
C SER A 362 9.64 -9.25 -12.80
N ILE A 363 9.67 -9.96 -13.95
CA ILE A 363 8.59 -10.89 -14.33
C ILE A 363 8.82 -12.31 -13.87
N ARG A 364 10.05 -12.74 -13.55
CA ARG A 364 10.35 -14.09 -13.07
C ARG A 364 10.09 -14.32 -11.58
N THR A 365 9.68 -13.28 -10.84
CA THR A 365 9.38 -13.35 -9.40
C THR A 365 8.17 -12.49 -9.04
N SER A 366 7.50 -12.82 -7.94
CA SER A 366 6.42 -12.02 -7.35
C SER A 366 6.90 -10.89 -6.43
N ASN A 367 8.18 -10.51 -6.52
CA ASN A 367 8.81 -9.44 -5.71
C ASN A 367 8.00 -8.13 -5.64
N PRO A 368 7.32 -7.64 -6.69
CA PRO A 368 6.51 -6.45 -6.60
C PRO A 368 5.43 -6.53 -5.51
N ILE A 369 4.82 -7.71 -5.34
CA ILE A 369 3.84 -7.94 -4.27
C ILE A 369 4.55 -8.13 -2.93
N GLU A 370 5.56 -9.00 -2.86
CA GLU A 370 6.23 -9.36 -1.60
C GLU A 370 6.83 -8.15 -0.89
N SER A 371 7.53 -7.27 -1.61
CA SER A 371 8.15 -6.06 -1.04
C SER A 371 7.11 -5.10 -0.46
N THR A 372 6.00 -4.90 -1.15
CA THR A 372 4.91 -4.05 -0.71
C THR A 372 4.25 -4.61 0.53
N PHE A 373 3.95 -5.91 0.51
CA PHE A 373 3.25 -6.56 1.62
C PHE A 373 4.14 -6.91 2.81
N ALA A 374 5.45 -6.87 2.69
CA ALA A 374 6.34 -6.90 3.85
C ALA A 374 6.04 -5.73 4.81
N THR A 375 5.84 -4.52 4.28
CA THR A 375 5.45 -3.34 5.06
C THR A 375 4.05 -3.50 5.66
N ILE A 376 3.10 -4.02 4.88
CA ILE A 376 1.72 -4.26 5.34
C ILE A 376 1.71 -5.31 6.45
N ARG A 377 2.41 -6.45 6.28
CA ARG A 377 2.56 -7.50 7.29
C ARG A 377 3.17 -6.98 8.60
N HIS A 378 4.20 -6.14 8.51
CA HIS A 378 4.79 -5.52 9.70
C HIS A 378 3.76 -4.68 10.47
N ARG A 379 2.90 -3.95 9.77
CA ARG A 379 1.83 -3.15 10.37
C ARG A 379 0.75 -4.03 11.02
N THR A 380 0.29 -5.06 10.32
CA THR A 380 -0.74 -5.98 10.84
C THR A 380 -0.26 -6.78 12.04
N LYS A 381 0.99 -7.22 12.06
CA LYS A 381 1.60 -7.88 13.23
C LYS A 381 1.64 -6.96 14.45
N ARG A 382 2.07 -5.69 14.30
CA ARG A 382 2.09 -4.72 15.40
C ARG A 382 0.71 -4.39 15.95
N ALA A 383 -0.30 -4.30 15.10
CA ALA A 383 -1.68 -4.06 15.52
C ALA A 383 -2.36 -5.30 16.14
N LYS A 384 -1.67 -6.43 16.23
CA LYS A 384 -2.25 -7.73 16.63
C LYS A 384 -3.49 -8.11 15.80
N GLY A 385 -3.48 -7.78 14.49
CA GLY A 385 -4.59 -7.97 13.57
C GLY A 385 -5.64 -6.85 13.58
N CYS A 386 -6.57 -6.92 12.64
CA CYS A 386 -7.77 -6.06 12.62
C CYS A 386 -8.96 -6.77 13.28
N LEU A 387 -9.93 -5.96 13.74
CA LEU A 387 -11.15 -6.48 14.39
C LEU A 387 -12.14 -7.10 13.38
N SER A 388 -12.09 -6.70 12.10
CA SER A 388 -13.00 -7.19 11.06
C SER A 388 -12.27 -7.41 9.74
N ARG A 389 -12.82 -8.30 8.89
CA ARG A 389 -12.34 -8.58 7.55
C ARG A 389 -12.32 -7.31 6.68
N ASP A 390 -13.42 -6.59 6.61
CA ASP A 390 -13.53 -5.34 5.85
C ASP A 390 -12.52 -4.29 6.32
N GLY A 391 -12.37 -4.14 7.64
CA GLY A 391 -11.38 -3.22 8.19
C GLY A 391 -9.94 -3.55 7.79
N MET A 392 -9.63 -4.84 7.62
CA MET A 392 -8.35 -5.31 7.13
C MET A 392 -8.17 -4.98 5.64
N LEU A 393 -9.18 -5.28 4.80
CA LEU A 393 -9.14 -4.98 3.37
C LEU A 393 -8.97 -3.49 3.10
N HIS A 394 -9.76 -2.64 3.76
CA HIS A 394 -9.66 -1.19 3.62
C HIS A 394 -8.29 -0.65 4.06
N MET A 395 -7.72 -1.23 5.12
CA MET A 395 -6.38 -0.88 5.58
C MET A 395 -5.31 -1.33 4.58
N MET A 396 -5.40 -2.56 4.07
CA MET A 396 -4.47 -3.07 3.04
C MET A 396 -4.54 -2.24 1.77
N PHE A 397 -5.74 -1.90 1.32
CA PHE A 397 -5.97 -1.01 0.19
C PHE A 397 -5.28 0.35 0.38
N LYS A 398 -5.48 1.01 1.52
CA LYS A 398 -4.85 2.31 1.80
C LYS A 398 -3.33 2.24 1.90
N LEU A 399 -2.81 1.21 2.54
CA LEU A 399 -1.37 0.97 2.59
C LEU A 399 -0.80 0.68 1.20
N GLY A 400 -1.54 -0.09 0.40
CA GLY A 400 -1.21 -0.38 -0.99
C GLY A 400 -1.14 0.90 -1.83
N GLN A 401 -2.17 1.74 -1.78
CA GLN A 401 -2.19 3.05 -2.47
C GLN A 401 -1.02 3.97 -2.04
N CYS A 402 -0.63 3.92 -0.76
CA CYS A 402 0.52 4.70 -0.29
C CYS A 402 1.84 4.14 -0.86
N ALA A 403 1.96 2.82 -0.96
CA ALA A 403 3.14 2.17 -1.52
C ALA A 403 3.25 2.39 -3.04
N GLU A 404 2.13 2.30 -3.75
CA GLU A 404 2.02 2.50 -5.20
C GLU A 404 2.64 3.83 -5.65
N LYS A 405 2.42 4.91 -4.90
CA LYS A 405 3.00 6.25 -5.17
C LYS A 405 4.53 6.27 -5.19
N SER A 406 5.18 5.30 -4.57
CA SER A 406 6.65 5.18 -4.51
C SER A 406 7.21 4.16 -5.49
N TRP A 407 6.36 3.45 -6.22
CA TRP A 407 6.83 2.43 -7.15
C TRP A 407 7.55 3.05 -8.35
N ARG A 408 8.62 2.40 -8.73
CA ARG A 408 9.33 2.74 -9.97
C ARG A 408 8.65 2.05 -11.16
N LYS A 409 8.70 2.69 -12.31
CA LYS A 409 8.27 2.07 -13.57
C LYS A 409 9.02 0.75 -13.81
N LEU A 410 8.44 -0.11 -14.63
CA LEU A 410 9.10 -1.33 -15.08
C LEU A 410 10.40 -0.96 -15.80
N ARG A 411 11.50 -1.63 -15.44
CA ARG A 411 12.78 -1.42 -16.13
C ARG A 411 12.64 -1.89 -17.59
N GLY A 412 13.11 -1.09 -18.54
CA GLY A 412 12.98 -1.41 -19.97
C GLY A 412 11.56 -1.25 -20.52
N PHE A 413 10.71 -0.46 -19.88
CA PHE A 413 9.29 -0.26 -20.26
C PHE A 413 9.08 0.14 -21.74
N ALA A 414 10.09 0.70 -22.40
CA ALA A 414 10.03 1.02 -23.83
C ALA A 414 9.77 -0.23 -24.71
N HIS A 415 10.17 -1.42 -24.26
CA HIS A 415 9.92 -2.69 -24.96
C HIS A 415 8.51 -3.24 -24.75
N LEU A 416 7.70 -2.63 -23.89
CA LEU A 416 6.31 -3.08 -23.72
C LEU A 416 5.50 -2.94 -25.00
N ALA A 417 5.78 -1.93 -25.83
CA ALA A 417 5.13 -1.76 -27.12
C ALA A 417 5.35 -2.99 -28.03
N ASP A 418 6.57 -3.53 -28.09
CA ASP A 418 6.87 -4.73 -28.87
C ASP A 418 6.12 -5.96 -28.30
N VAL A 419 6.07 -6.11 -26.99
CA VAL A 419 5.34 -7.20 -26.32
C VAL A 419 3.84 -7.12 -26.61
N ILE A 420 3.26 -5.93 -26.59
CA ILE A 420 1.85 -5.67 -26.92
C ILE A 420 1.56 -6.10 -28.37
N GLN A 421 2.43 -5.74 -29.29
CA GLN A 421 2.33 -6.11 -30.70
C GLN A 421 2.55 -7.61 -30.96
N GLY A 422 2.90 -8.38 -29.92
CA GLY A 422 3.10 -9.82 -30.05
C GLY A 422 4.45 -10.20 -30.65
N VAL A 423 5.47 -9.35 -30.54
CA VAL A 423 6.84 -9.71 -30.96
C VAL A 423 7.34 -10.83 -30.07
N ASP A 424 7.73 -11.94 -30.66
CA ASP A 424 8.38 -13.04 -29.96
C ASP A 424 9.86 -12.73 -29.75
N PHE A 425 10.27 -12.67 -28.48
CA PHE A 425 11.67 -12.50 -28.10
C PHE A 425 12.35 -13.87 -27.99
N ILE A 426 13.57 -13.97 -28.45
CA ILE A 426 14.43 -15.16 -28.32
C ILE A 426 15.51 -14.80 -27.32
N ASN A 427 15.57 -15.50 -26.19
CA ASN A 427 16.55 -15.23 -25.13
C ASN A 427 16.56 -13.73 -24.73
N GLY A 428 15.39 -13.10 -24.70
CA GLY A 428 15.23 -11.70 -24.34
C GLY A 428 15.63 -10.67 -25.38
N ILE A 429 16.00 -11.11 -26.56
CA ILE A 429 16.41 -10.26 -27.68
C ILE A 429 15.33 -10.26 -28.74
N LYS A 430 15.03 -9.07 -29.28
CA LYS A 430 14.10 -8.93 -30.40
C LYS A 430 14.76 -9.48 -31.67
N PRO A 431 14.15 -10.44 -32.40
CA PRO A 431 14.71 -10.96 -33.65
C PRO A 431 14.93 -9.84 -34.67
N SER A 432 16.03 -9.89 -35.37
CA SER A 432 16.29 -8.99 -36.51
C SER A 432 15.37 -9.33 -37.68
N ASN A 433 15.04 -8.34 -38.53
CA ASN A 433 14.24 -8.59 -39.75
C ASN A 433 14.84 -9.64 -40.68
N GLN A 434 16.14 -9.96 -40.55
CA GLN A 434 16.78 -11.02 -41.32
C GLN A 434 16.46 -12.42 -40.80
N ASP A 435 16.24 -12.58 -39.52
CA ASP A 435 15.90 -13.88 -38.91
C ASP A 435 14.44 -14.28 -39.17
N GLN A 436 13.55 -13.31 -39.40
CA GLN A 436 12.12 -13.56 -39.73
C GLN A 436 11.91 -14.01 -41.19
N ALA A 437 12.90 -13.78 -42.08
CA ALA A 437 12.81 -14.23 -43.47
C ALA A 437 13.36 -15.66 -43.68
N ALA A 438 13.98 -16.26 -42.66
CA ALA A 438 14.60 -17.59 -42.71
C ALA A 438 13.82 -18.68 -41.96
N ALA A 439 12.70 -18.35 -41.31
CA ALA A 439 11.80 -19.27 -40.61
C ALA A 439 10.46 -19.40 -41.35
#